data_cd42f160bd55acb3aa3518cb78607630
#
_entry.id   cd42f160bd55acb3aa3518cb78607630
#
_cell.length_a   1.000
_cell.length_b   1.000
_cell.length_c   1.000
_cell.angle_alpha   90.00
_cell.angle_beta   90.00
_cell.angle_gamma   90.00
#
_symmetry.space_group_name_H-M   'P 1'
#
loop_
_entity.id
_entity.type
_entity.pdbx_description
1 polymer ?
#
loop_
_entity_poly.entity_id
_entity_poly.type
_entity_poly.pdbx_seq_one_letter_code
_entity_poly.pdbx_strand_id
1 'polypeptide(L)'
;TSLINFYLNEMSIIALKYGGTIDKFIGDSIMIFFGDPTTKGPEEDAKLCVEMAVEMLEKMDELKGSWGKNFSLRNDLEIRIGINTGYCTVGNFGSNERLDYTAVGGTVNLASRLESAASSGSICISEETYLLVNSFFKFREPKEIDVKGYLRKIKYYEPVSYTHLRAHETIP
;
A
#
# COMPACT_ATOMS: atom_id res chain seq x y z
N THR A 1 -11.99 -16.86 9.46
CA THR A 1 -10.72 -17.47 9.04
C THR A 1 -10.67 -17.60 7.52
N SER A 2 -11.67 -18.21 6.87
CA SER A 2 -11.66 -18.36 5.41
C SER A 2 -11.76 -17.03 4.67
N LEU A 3 -12.50 -16.06 5.21
CA LEU A 3 -12.61 -14.72 4.66
C LEU A 3 -11.26 -14.03 4.63
N ILE A 4 -10.56 -14.00 5.76
CA ILE A 4 -9.26 -13.35 5.85
C ILE A 4 -8.24 -14.05 4.97
N ASN A 5 -8.22 -15.38 4.96
CA ASN A 5 -7.32 -16.14 4.10
C ASN A 5 -7.55 -15.85 2.62
N PHE A 6 -8.80 -15.78 2.19
CA PHE A 6 -9.14 -15.45 0.81
C PHE A 6 -8.63 -14.05 0.44
N TYR A 7 -8.94 -13.07 1.28
CA TYR A 7 -8.51 -11.69 1.07
C TYR A 7 -6.98 -11.56 1.02
N LEU A 8 -6.28 -12.12 2.01
CA LEU A 8 -4.82 -12.04 2.06
C LEU A 8 -4.18 -12.74 0.86
N ASN A 9 -4.75 -13.84 0.41
CA ASN A 9 -4.25 -14.56 -0.75
C ASN A 9 -4.39 -13.72 -2.04
N GLU A 10 -5.55 -13.09 -2.23
CA GLU A 10 -5.78 -12.23 -3.40
C GLU A 10 -4.81 -11.04 -3.43
N MET A 11 -4.60 -10.40 -2.28
CA MET A 11 -3.68 -9.26 -2.18
C MET A 11 -2.23 -9.69 -2.35
N SER A 12 -1.86 -10.86 -1.84
CA SER A 12 -0.50 -11.40 -1.97
C SER A 12 -0.14 -11.68 -3.42
N ILE A 13 -1.07 -12.21 -4.20
CA ILE A 13 -0.86 -12.47 -5.63
C ILE A 13 -0.53 -11.15 -6.35
N ILE A 14 -1.27 -10.09 -6.04
CA ILE A 14 -1.03 -8.78 -6.66
C ILE A 14 0.32 -8.22 -6.23
N ALA A 15 0.66 -8.30 -4.94
CA ALA A 15 1.93 -7.81 -4.44
C ALA A 15 3.11 -8.48 -5.16
N LEU A 16 3.08 -9.80 -5.29
CA LEU A 16 4.13 -10.56 -5.97
C LEU A 16 4.20 -10.24 -7.46
N LYS A 17 3.08 -10.00 -8.09
CA LYS A 17 3.01 -9.61 -9.50
C LYS A 17 3.82 -8.35 -9.79
N TYR A 18 3.79 -7.38 -8.90
CA TYR A 18 4.49 -6.11 -9.05
C TYR A 18 5.92 -6.13 -8.47
N GLY A 19 6.35 -7.25 -7.92
CA GLY A 19 7.70 -7.38 -7.37
C GLY A 19 7.82 -6.90 -5.93
N GLY A 20 6.71 -6.75 -5.22
CA GLY A 20 6.72 -6.39 -3.81
C GLY A 20 7.20 -7.56 -2.95
N THR A 21 7.85 -7.23 -1.85
CA THR A 21 8.25 -8.19 -0.83
C THR A 21 7.24 -8.14 0.31
N ILE A 22 6.57 -9.26 0.55
CA ILE A 22 5.62 -9.35 1.66
C ILE A 22 6.41 -9.54 2.94
N ASP A 23 6.32 -8.55 3.82
CA ASP A 23 7.02 -8.57 5.10
C ASP A 23 6.29 -9.47 6.09
N LYS A 24 5.07 -9.09 6.44
CA LYS A 24 4.27 -9.83 7.40
C LYS A 24 2.79 -9.49 7.29
N PHE A 25 1.98 -10.34 7.85
CA PHE A 25 0.57 -10.09 8.07
C PHE A 25 0.36 -9.71 9.54
N ILE A 26 -0.37 -8.63 9.77
CA ILE A 26 -0.69 -8.17 11.14
C ILE A 26 -2.20 -8.09 11.23
N GLY A 27 -2.83 -9.15 11.79
CA GLY A 27 -4.28 -9.30 11.73
C GLY A 27 -4.76 -9.37 10.30
N ASP A 28 -5.55 -8.40 9.86
CA ASP A 28 -6.03 -8.28 8.49
C ASP A 28 -5.19 -7.33 7.63
N SER A 29 -4.10 -6.80 8.19
CA SER A 29 -3.20 -5.89 7.48
C SER A 29 -2.04 -6.64 6.83
N ILE A 30 -1.56 -6.11 5.72
CA ILE A 30 -0.40 -6.63 5.00
C ILE A 30 0.65 -5.54 4.92
N MET A 31 1.87 -5.86 5.38
CA MET A 31 3.01 -4.98 5.22
C MET A 31 3.85 -5.47 4.04
N ILE A 32 4.07 -4.59 3.08
CA ILE A 32 4.80 -4.89 1.84
C ILE A 32 5.85 -3.80 1.63
N PHE A 33 7.02 -4.17 1.15
CA PHE A 33 8.03 -3.17 0.77
C PHE A 33 8.63 -3.49 -0.60
N PHE A 34 9.18 -2.46 -1.23
CA PHE A 34 9.89 -2.53 -2.51
C PHE A 34 11.31 -2.03 -2.29
N GLY A 35 12.24 -2.49 -3.12
CA GLY A 35 13.62 -2.04 -3.07
C GLY A 35 14.59 -3.01 -2.41
N ASP A 36 14.11 -4.11 -1.87
CA ASP A 36 14.90 -5.17 -1.26
C ASP A 36 14.13 -6.48 -1.34
N PRO A 37 14.75 -7.60 -1.66
CA PRO A 37 16.18 -7.82 -1.93
C PRO A 37 16.66 -7.28 -3.28
N THR A 38 15.76 -6.90 -4.18
CA THR A 38 16.11 -6.32 -5.48
C THR A 38 15.48 -4.94 -5.61
N THR A 39 16.13 -4.06 -6.38
CA THR A 39 15.60 -2.72 -6.65
C THR A 39 15.75 -2.38 -8.12
N LYS A 40 14.80 -1.59 -8.62
CA LYS A 40 14.84 -0.99 -9.96
C LYS A 40 15.09 0.50 -9.85
N GLY A 41 15.51 0.98 -8.69
CA GLY A 41 15.68 2.39 -8.37
C GLY A 41 14.46 2.97 -7.65
N PRO A 42 14.66 4.06 -6.90
CA PRO A 42 13.57 4.64 -6.08
C PRO A 42 12.32 5.00 -6.87
N GLU A 43 12.49 5.61 -8.04
CA GLU A 43 11.38 6.06 -8.88
C GLU A 43 10.56 4.88 -9.40
N GLU A 44 11.20 3.87 -9.98
CA GLU A 44 10.50 2.71 -10.52
C GLU A 44 9.89 1.86 -9.41
N ASP A 45 10.61 1.69 -8.29
CA ASP A 45 10.08 0.96 -7.14
C ASP A 45 8.82 1.64 -6.58
N ALA A 46 8.84 2.97 -6.46
CA ALA A 46 7.69 3.73 -6.00
C ALA A 46 6.52 3.63 -6.98
N LYS A 47 6.80 3.71 -8.27
CA LYS A 47 5.77 3.58 -9.31
C LYS A 47 5.10 2.22 -9.25
N LEU A 48 5.88 1.15 -9.16
CA LEU A 48 5.34 -0.21 -9.04
C LEU A 48 4.50 -0.39 -7.77
N CYS A 49 4.93 0.23 -6.68
CA CYS A 49 4.17 0.19 -5.43
C CYS A 49 2.79 0.85 -5.58
N VAL A 50 2.72 2.02 -6.22
CA VAL A 50 1.45 2.70 -6.45
C VAL A 50 0.57 1.92 -7.42
N GLU A 51 1.15 1.37 -8.49
CA GLU A 51 0.42 0.53 -9.43
C GLU A 51 -0.17 -0.72 -8.74
N MET A 52 0.61 -1.34 -7.87
CA MET A 52 0.13 -2.46 -7.04
C MET A 52 -1.08 -2.04 -6.21
N ALA A 53 -1.00 -0.90 -5.55
CA ALA A 53 -2.09 -0.40 -4.71
C ALA A 53 -3.35 -0.13 -5.53
N VAL A 54 -3.20 0.45 -6.71
CA VAL A 54 -4.31 0.69 -7.64
C VAL A 54 -4.97 -0.64 -8.03
N GLU A 55 -4.18 -1.63 -8.39
CA GLU A 55 -4.73 -2.94 -8.77
C GLU A 55 -5.41 -3.64 -7.60
N MET A 56 -4.89 -3.47 -6.38
CA MET A 56 -5.54 -4.00 -5.18
C MET A 56 -6.94 -3.43 -4.99
N LEU A 57 -7.10 -2.12 -5.19
CA LEU A 57 -8.41 -1.49 -5.10
C LEU A 57 -9.34 -1.90 -6.25
N GLU A 58 -8.80 -2.09 -7.45
CA GLU A 58 -9.58 -2.63 -8.57
C GLU A 58 -10.09 -4.04 -8.26
N LYS A 59 -9.24 -4.86 -7.65
CA LYS A 59 -9.63 -6.21 -7.24
C LYS A 59 -10.75 -6.19 -6.21
N MET A 60 -10.66 -5.28 -5.24
CA MET A 60 -11.73 -5.12 -4.25
C MET A 60 -13.03 -4.69 -4.90
N ASP A 61 -12.96 -3.85 -5.93
CA ASP A 61 -14.12 -3.42 -6.70
C ASP A 61 -14.75 -4.60 -7.47
N GLU A 62 -13.93 -5.43 -8.11
CA GLU A 62 -14.39 -6.65 -8.78
C GLU A 62 -15.08 -7.62 -7.83
N LEU A 63 -14.63 -7.66 -6.58
CA LEU A 63 -15.17 -8.57 -5.57
C LEU A 63 -16.43 -8.06 -4.87
N LYS A 64 -16.89 -6.84 -5.21
CA LYS A 64 -18.13 -6.31 -4.64
C LYS A 64 -19.30 -7.26 -4.89
N GLY A 65 -20.12 -7.45 -3.86
CA GLY A 65 -21.22 -8.39 -3.90
C GLY A 65 -20.85 -9.82 -3.55
N SER A 66 -19.58 -10.22 -3.74
CA SER A 66 -19.15 -11.58 -3.44
C SER A 66 -19.01 -11.84 -1.94
N TRP A 67 -18.73 -10.81 -1.16
CA TRP A 67 -18.52 -10.94 0.29
C TRP A 67 -19.78 -11.42 1.01
N GLY A 68 -20.93 -10.87 0.66
CA GLY A 68 -22.21 -11.33 1.22
C GLY A 68 -22.57 -12.72 0.74
N LYS A 69 -22.36 -12.99 -0.55
CA LYS A 69 -22.70 -14.27 -1.17
C LYS A 69 -21.83 -15.42 -0.65
N ASN A 70 -20.51 -15.19 -0.56
CA ASN A 70 -19.57 -16.26 -0.22
C ASN A 70 -19.24 -16.34 1.28
N PHE A 71 -19.35 -15.24 2.00
CA PHE A 71 -18.91 -15.13 3.40
C PHE A 71 -19.97 -14.57 4.34
N SER A 72 -21.18 -14.36 3.85
CA SER A 72 -22.34 -13.88 4.64
C SER A 72 -22.10 -12.52 5.31
N LEU A 73 -21.29 -11.66 4.70
CA LEU A 73 -21.09 -10.30 5.17
C LEU A 73 -22.24 -9.40 4.74
N ARG A 74 -22.65 -8.49 5.64
CA ARG A 74 -23.73 -7.55 5.38
C ARG A 74 -23.30 -6.47 4.37
N ASN A 75 -22.04 -6.01 4.46
CA ASN A 75 -21.49 -4.99 3.58
C ASN A 75 -20.24 -5.52 2.88
N ASP A 76 -19.89 -4.92 1.74
CA ASP A 76 -18.68 -5.28 1.03
C ASP A 76 -17.44 -4.92 1.87
N LEU A 77 -16.41 -5.73 1.73
CA LEU A 77 -15.12 -5.47 2.38
C LEU A 77 -14.41 -4.35 1.63
N GLU A 78 -13.85 -3.41 2.38
CA GLU A 78 -13.06 -2.31 1.82
C GLU A 78 -11.69 -2.26 2.46
N ILE A 79 -10.70 -1.74 1.73
CA ILE A 79 -9.33 -1.63 2.22
C ILE A 79 -8.86 -0.17 2.18
N ARG A 80 -7.82 0.11 2.98
CA ARG A 80 -7.10 1.38 2.99
C ARG A 80 -5.64 1.08 2.77
N ILE A 81 -4.95 1.92 2.02
CA ILE A 81 -3.54 1.72 1.72
C ILE A 81 -2.77 2.99 2.03
N GLY A 82 -1.68 2.84 2.79
CA GLY A 82 -0.73 3.92 3.04
C GLY A 82 0.62 3.55 2.44
N ILE A 83 1.25 4.50 1.75
CA ILE A 83 2.54 4.30 1.09
C ILE A 83 3.50 5.41 1.49
N ASN A 84 4.69 5.03 1.92
CA ASN A 84 5.77 5.97 2.22
C ASN A 84 7.06 5.47 1.59
N THR A 85 7.95 6.40 1.29
CA THR A 85 9.27 6.12 0.73
C THR A 85 10.33 6.74 1.62
N GLY A 86 11.39 6.00 1.90
CA GLY A 86 12.49 6.49 2.70
C GLY A 86 13.44 5.36 3.06
N TYR A 87 14.47 5.72 3.80
CA TYR A 87 15.42 4.75 4.30
C TYR A 87 14.80 3.97 5.45
N CYS A 88 15.06 2.68 5.46
CA CYS A 88 14.71 1.81 6.58
C CYS A 88 15.75 0.70 6.65
N THR A 89 15.85 0.06 7.80
CA THR A 89 16.75 -1.06 7.96
C THR A 89 16.01 -2.34 7.59
N VAL A 90 16.57 -3.10 6.66
CA VAL A 90 16.00 -4.38 6.23
C VAL A 90 17.00 -5.47 6.58
N GLY A 91 16.53 -6.53 7.20
CA GLY A 91 17.38 -7.66 7.57
C GLY A 91 16.65 -8.66 8.43
N ASN A 92 17.42 -9.61 8.97
CA ASN A 92 16.89 -10.63 9.85
C ASN A 92 16.91 -10.13 11.28
N PHE A 93 15.74 -10.05 11.90
CA PHE A 93 15.56 -9.61 13.29
C PHE A 93 14.90 -10.71 14.11
N GLY A 94 15.32 -10.82 15.34
CA GLY A 94 14.75 -11.78 16.27
C GLY A 94 15.82 -12.54 17.06
N SER A 95 15.40 -13.65 17.65
CA SER A 95 16.30 -14.51 18.41
C SER A 95 16.94 -15.55 17.50
N ASN A 96 17.95 -16.27 18.02
CA ASN A 96 18.58 -17.37 17.28
C ASN A 96 17.60 -18.46 16.88
N GLU A 97 16.52 -18.61 17.62
CA GLU A 97 15.50 -19.63 17.33
C GLU A 97 14.44 -19.15 16.34
N ARG A 98 14.28 -17.84 16.20
CA ARG A 98 13.26 -17.27 15.31
C ARG A 98 13.75 -15.94 14.73
N LEU A 99 14.07 -15.97 13.46
CA LEU A 99 14.50 -14.79 12.70
C LEU A 99 13.46 -14.47 11.62
N ASP A 100 13.07 -13.20 11.55
CA ASP A 100 12.17 -12.70 10.52
C ASP A 100 12.91 -11.70 9.66
N TYR A 101 12.83 -11.86 8.34
CA TYR A 101 13.34 -10.88 7.40
C TYR A 101 12.32 -9.76 7.28
N THR A 102 12.66 -8.58 7.79
CA THR A 102 11.70 -7.49 7.94
C THR A 102 12.36 -6.13 7.77
N ALA A 103 11.53 -5.13 7.44
CA ALA A 103 11.93 -3.73 7.41
C ALA A 103 11.48 -3.05 8.71
N VAL A 104 12.35 -2.26 9.30
CA VAL A 104 12.05 -1.50 10.52
C VAL A 104 12.50 -0.05 10.37
N GLY A 105 11.83 0.86 11.06
CA GLY A 105 12.20 2.27 11.12
C GLY A 105 11.02 3.22 11.03
N GLY A 106 11.32 4.51 11.12
CA GLY A 106 10.31 5.56 11.04
C GLY A 106 9.57 5.61 9.70
N THR A 107 10.25 5.20 8.62
CA THR A 107 9.64 5.11 7.28
C THR A 107 8.45 4.15 7.28
N VAL A 108 8.59 3.00 7.94
CA VAL A 108 7.53 2.01 8.09
C VAL A 108 6.40 2.56 8.95
N ASN A 109 6.75 3.23 10.05
CA ASN A 109 5.75 3.80 10.96
C ASN A 109 4.90 4.86 10.26
N LEU A 110 5.51 5.70 9.41
CA LEU A 110 4.75 6.71 8.69
C LEU A 110 3.80 6.08 7.66
N ALA A 111 4.22 5.02 6.98
CA ALA A 111 3.33 4.30 6.07
C ALA A 111 2.07 3.80 6.82
N SER A 112 2.26 3.26 8.02
CA SER A 112 1.15 2.81 8.86
C SER A 112 0.22 3.96 9.27
N ARG A 113 0.77 5.14 9.59
CA ARG A 113 -0.01 6.32 9.94
C ARG A 113 -0.82 6.82 8.74
N LEU A 114 -0.24 6.78 7.54
CA LEU A 114 -0.94 7.15 6.31
C LEU A 114 -2.09 6.19 6.02
N GLU A 115 -1.89 4.90 6.23
CA GLU A 115 -2.96 3.92 6.08
C GLU A 115 -4.12 4.24 7.03
N SER A 116 -3.82 4.54 8.28
CA SER A 116 -4.83 4.88 9.27
C SER A 116 -5.57 6.18 8.93
N ALA A 117 -4.92 7.12 8.25
CA ALA A 117 -5.52 8.39 7.82
C ALA A 117 -6.36 8.25 6.56
N ALA A 118 -6.14 7.20 5.78
CA ALA A 118 -6.86 6.98 4.53
C ALA A 118 -8.34 6.71 4.79
N SER A 119 -9.18 7.22 3.91
CA SER A 119 -10.60 6.84 3.89
C SER A 119 -10.75 5.42 3.36
N SER A 120 -11.82 4.74 3.74
CA SER A 120 -12.13 3.42 3.19
C SER A 120 -12.10 3.45 1.66
N GLY A 121 -11.40 2.49 1.07
CA GLY A 121 -11.31 2.39 -0.38
C GLY A 121 -10.35 3.38 -1.01
N SER A 122 -9.43 3.98 -0.26
CA SER A 122 -8.51 4.96 -0.80
C SER A 122 -7.04 4.64 -0.50
N ILE A 123 -6.17 5.33 -1.24
CA ILE A 123 -4.72 5.25 -1.11
C ILE A 123 -4.21 6.61 -0.65
N CYS A 124 -3.40 6.62 0.42
CA CYS A 124 -2.69 7.83 0.86
C CYS A 124 -1.20 7.63 0.68
N ILE A 125 -0.55 8.52 -0.04
CA ILE A 125 0.90 8.46 -0.21
C ILE A 125 1.55 9.70 0.42
N SER A 126 2.78 9.51 0.92
CA SER A 126 3.56 10.61 1.49
C SER A 126 4.04 11.56 0.40
N GLU A 127 4.50 12.75 0.81
CA GLU A 127 5.13 13.70 -0.10
C GLU A 127 6.37 13.09 -0.76
N GLU A 128 7.16 12.33 -0.03
CA GLU A 128 8.35 11.65 -0.56
C GLU A 128 8.00 10.71 -1.70
N THR A 129 6.94 9.93 -1.53
CA THR A 129 6.46 9.05 -2.60
C THR A 129 5.89 9.87 -3.76
N TYR A 130 5.11 10.90 -3.46
CA TYR A 130 4.51 11.77 -4.47
C TYR A 130 5.57 12.38 -5.38
N LEU A 131 6.67 12.87 -4.83
CA LEU A 131 7.74 13.48 -5.62
C LEU A 131 8.38 12.50 -6.62
N LEU A 132 8.34 11.22 -6.32
CA LEU A 132 8.86 10.19 -7.22
C LEU A 132 7.87 9.76 -8.32
N VAL A 133 6.57 9.91 -8.07
CA VAL A 133 5.55 9.32 -8.97
C VAL A 133 4.60 10.36 -9.58
N ASN A 134 4.75 11.63 -9.29
CA ASN A 134 3.79 12.66 -9.70
C ASN A 134 3.63 12.80 -11.22
N SER A 135 4.62 12.38 -11.99
CA SER A 135 4.55 12.42 -13.46
C SER A 135 3.79 11.23 -14.06
N PHE A 136 3.56 10.17 -13.28
CA PHE A 136 2.93 8.94 -13.74
C PHE A 136 1.44 8.84 -13.41
N PHE A 137 1.00 9.58 -12.40
CA PHE A 137 -0.37 9.50 -11.90
C PHE A 137 -0.91 10.91 -11.67
N LYS A 138 -2.23 11.01 -11.57
CA LYS A 138 -2.90 12.25 -11.16
C LYS A 138 -3.34 12.14 -9.72
N PHE A 139 -3.23 13.24 -8.99
CA PHE A 139 -3.51 13.30 -7.57
C PHE A 139 -4.47 14.44 -7.25
N ARG A 140 -5.22 14.27 -6.17
CA ARG A 140 -6.03 15.34 -5.58
C ARG A 140 -5.12 16.34 -4.89
N GLU A 141 -5.68 17.51 -4.55
CA GLU A 141 -4.95 18.49 -3.76
C GLU A 141 -4.46 17.85 -2.46
N PRO A 142 -3.22 18.15 -2.03
CA PRO A 142 -2.67 17.55 -0.82
C PRO A 142 -3.47 17.94 0.42
N LYS A 143 -3.48 17.03 1.38
CA LYS A 143 -4.03 17.26 2.71
C LYS A 143 -2.92 17.14 3.74
N GLU A 144 -3.18 17.60 4.94
CA GLU A 144 -2.22 17.55 6.03
C GLU A 144 -2.82 16.83 7.23
N ILE A 145 -1.97 16.09 7.93
CA ILE A 145 -2.34 15.43 9.18
C ILE A 145 -1.27 15.65 10.24
N ASP A 146 -1.69 15.64 11.50
CA ASP A 146 -0.76 15.59 12.63
C ASP A 146 -0.40 14.14 12.91
N VAL A 147 0.89 13.87 13.00
CA VAL A 147 1.40 12.55 13.29
C VAL A 147 2.28 12.62 14.53
N LYS A 148 2.02 11.75 15.50
CA LYS A 148 2.78 11.68 16.74
C LYS A 148 4.27 11.49 16.44
N GLY A 149 5.10 12.34 17.04
CA GLY A 149 6.55 12.31 16.84
C GLY A 149 7.06 13.25 15.75
N TYR A 150 6.17 13.92 15.03
CA TYR A 150 6.53 14.90 14.01
C TYR A 150 6.17 16.31 14.49
N LEU A 151 7.12 17.24 14.34
CA LEU A 151 6.93 18.64 14.74
C LEU A 151 6.04 19.41 13.77
N ARG A 152 5.99 18.96 12.52
CA ARG A 152 5.18 19.57 11.47
C ARG A 152 4.06 18.64 11.05
N LYS A 153 3.00 19.24 10.51
CA LYS A 153 1.98 18.45 9.83
C LYS A 153 2.57 17.74 8.64
N ILE A 154 2.12 16.52 8.41
CA ILE A 154 2.59 15.69 7.31
C ILE A 154 1.64 15.84 6.14
N LYS A 155 2.17 16.20 4.97
CA LYS A 155 1.40 16.24 3.71
C LYS A 155 1.21 14.84 3.18
N TYR A 156 0.02 14.58 2.67
CA TYR A 156 -0.25 13.34 1.95
C TYR A 156 -1.12 13.61 0.72
N TYR A 157 -1.03 12.71 -0.23
CA TYR A 157 -1.70 12.82 -1.52
C TYR A 157 -2.53 11.58 -1.77
N GLU A 158 -3.67 11.75 -2.43
CA GLU A 158 -4.53 10.66 -2.84
C GLU A 158 -4.61 10.63 -4.36
N PRO A 159 -4.33 9.49 -5.02
CA PRO A 159 -4.53 9.40 -6.46
C PRO A 159 -6.01 9.54 -6.80
N VAL A 160 -6.30 10.12 -7.96
CA VAL A 160 -7.66 10.21 -8.47
C VAL A 160 -8.12 8.84 -8.98
N SER A 161 -9.32 8.74 -9.54
CA SER A 161 -9.94 7.44 -9.86
C SER A 161 -9.03 6.53 -10.69
N TYR A 162 -9.09 5.23 -10.42
CA TYR A 162 -8.26 4.21 -11.07
C TYR A 162 -8.53 4.08 -12.56
N THR A 163 -9.77 4.24 -12.98
CA THR A 163 -10.16 4.25 -14.38
C THR A 163 -9.42 5.35 -15.13
N HIS A 164 -9.26 6.50 -14.50
CA HIS A 164 -8.54 7.62 -15.06
C HIS A 164 -7.04 7.32 -15.19
N LEU A 165 -6.45 6.66 -14.20
CA LEU A 165 -5.05 6.27 -14.24
C LEU A 165 -4.78 5.30 -15.38
N ARG A 166 -5.65 4.30 -15.60
CA ARG A 166 -5.53 3.37 -16.71
C ARG A 166 -5.67 4.04 -18.07
N ALA A 167 -6.62 4.95 -18.19
CA ALA A 167 -6.80 5.70 -19.44
C ALA A 167 -5.55 6.49 -19.81
N HIS A 168 -4.78 6.91 -18.81
CA HIS A 168 -3.55 7.65 -19.04
C HIS A 168 -2.43 6.77 -19.61
N GLU A 169 -2.42 5.48 -19.30
CA GLU A 169 -1.46 4.51 -19.82
C GLU A 169 -1.75 4.11 -21.28
N THR A 170 -3.00 4.20 -21.70
CA THR A 170 -3.43 3.72 -23.01
C THR A 170 -3.38 4.79 -24.11
N ILE A 171 -3.11 6.04 -23.77
CA ILE A 171 -2.97 7.12 -24.74
C ILE A 171 -1.51 7.20 -25.18
N PRO A 172 -1.20 6.92 -26.46
CA PRO A 172 0.16 6.97 -26.96
C PRO A 172 0.75 8.38 -26.92
#